data_25813d56c87588b5d65c0eb04b202223
#
_entry.id   25813d56c87588b5d65c0eb04b202223
#
_cell.length_a   1.000
_cell.length_b   1.000
_cell.length_c   1.000
_cell.angle_alpha   90.00
_cell.angle_beta   90.00
_cell.angle_gamma   90.00
#
_symmetry.space_group_name_H-M   'P 1'
#
loop_
_entity.id
_entity.type
_entity.pdbx_description
1 polymer ?
#
loop_
_entity_poly.entity_id
_entity_poly.type
_entity_poly.pdbx_seq_one_letter_code
_entity_poly.pdbx_strand_id
1 'polypeptide(L)'
;MKIDMNELFSFHEELTEKEIGQFVNELSEVSLDSFTEAFEMASRKIQEYPHCDLLIYTIATVLNGSLTLSDHNDEERMEYNTAIIEWLERTADSQDERVRNSSVFILATKYVQMEKYEEANALLKKIPDTVIDATIMKTSVLAHQEGTDTAALFLEGKLLQAVINIQSYLYKLIEMEEETGNHDKAEKIAEITDHMISLFGLWNYGN
;
A
#
# COMPACT_ATOMS: atom_id res chain seq x y z
N MET A 1 33.19 -23.94 28.37
CA MET A 1 32.35 -22.89 27.75
C MET A 1 31.12 -23.62 27.26
N LYS A 2 29.94 -23.51 27.91
CA LYS A 2 28.69 -24.06 27.41
C LYS A 2 28.08 -22.99 26.52
N ILE A 3 28.13 -23.21 25.24
CA ILE A 3 27.37 -22.39 24.28
C ILE A 3 25.92 -22.82 24.48
N ASP A 4 25.04 -21.86 24.77
CA ASP A 4 23.61 -22.09 24.89
C ASP A 4 23.08 -22.52 23.51
N MET A 5 22.36 -23.67 23.47
CA MET A 5 21.76 -24.15 22.21
C MET A 5 20.82 -23.13 21.60
N ASN A 6 20.20 -22.25 22.39
CA ASN A 6 19.39 -21.14 21.89
C ASN A 6 20.24 -20.07 21.21
N GLU A 7 21.49 -19.80 21.67
CA GLU A 7 22.42 -18.93 20.95
C GLU A 7 22.88 -19.52 19.61
N LEU A 8 22.93 -20.86 19.48
CA LEU A 8 23.31 -21.51 18.22
C LEU A 8 22.18 -21.50 17.19
N PHE A 9 20.93 -21.47 17.64
CA PHE A 9 19.75 -21.40 16.80
C PHE A 9 19.34 -19.95 16.47
N SER A 10 19.77 -18.94 17.25
CA SER A 10 19.46 -17.53 17.01
C SER A 10 20.31 -16.89 15.89
N PHE A 11 21.33 -17.57 15.39
CA PHE A 11 22.25 -17.02 14.39
C PHE A 11 21.68 -16.94 12.96
N HIS A 12 20.41 -17.39 12.72
CA HIS A 12 19.81 -17.36 11.36
C HIS A 12 18.30 -17.06 11.41
N GLU A 13 17.84 -16.27 12.37
CA GLU A 13 16.40 -15.97 12.46
C GLU A 13 15.91 -14.93 11.44
N GLU A 14 16.78 -14.13 10.86
CA GLU A 14 16.41 -13.10 9.88
C GLU A 14 17.35 -13.11 8.67
N LEU A 15 16.75 -13.05 7.48
CA LEU A 15 17.48 -12.79 6.24
C LEU A 15 17.78 -11.30 6.11
N THR A 16 18.93 -10.96 5.51
CA THR A 16 19.23 -9.58 5.14
C THR A 16 18.29 -9.09 4.03
N GLU A 17 18.06 -7.79 3.95
CA GLU A 17 17.25 -7.20 2.87
C GLU A 17 17.76 -7.60 1.47
N LYS A 18 19.07 -7.76 1.31
CA LYS A 18 19.68 -8.22 0.06
C LYS A 18 19.31 -9.66 -0.29
N GLU A 19 19.34 -10.57 0.69
CA GLU A 19 18.96 -11.99 0.49
C GLU A 19 17.46 -12.11 0.22
N ILE A 20 16.63 -11.33 0.91
CA ILE A 20 15.20 -11.23 0.63
C ILE A 20 14.97 -10.75 -0.79
N GLY A 21 15.65 -9.67 -1.22
CA GLY A 21 15.54 -9.13 -2.57
C GLY A 21 15.94 -10.12 -3.65
N GLN A 22 17.01 -10.90 -3.44
CA GLN A 22 17.44 -11.96 -4.36
C GLN A 22 16.39 -13.07 -4.48
N PHE A 23 15.89 -13.56 -3.35
CA PHE A 23 14.85 -14.58 -3.33
C PHE A 23 13.57 -14.11 -4.00
N VAL A 24 13.14 -12.87 -3.74
CA VAL A 24 11.91 -12.30 -4.30
C VAL A 24 12.00 -12.08 -5.81
N ASN A 25 13.18 -11.72 -6.33
CA ASN A 25 13.40 -11.64 -7.77
C ASN A 25 13.25 -13.02 -8.42
N GLU A 26 13.87 -14.06 -7.85
CA GLU A 26 13.71 -15.44 -8.31
C GLU A 26 12.24 -15.89 -8.23
N LEU A 27 11.57 -15.63 -7.11
CA LEU A 27 10.15 -15.92 -6.93
C LEU A 27 9.29 -15.25 -8.00
N SER A 28 9.58 -14.00 -8.33
CA SER A 28 8.87 -13.24 -9.36
C SER A 28 9.05 -13.86 -10.74
N GLU A 29 10.26 -14.30 -11.09
CA GLU A 29 10.54 -14.98 -12.35
C GLU A 29 9.78 -16.31 -12.42
N VAL A 30 9.85 -17.14 -11.39
CA VAL A 30 9.12 -18.42 -11.33
C VAL A 30 7.60 -18.20 -11.42
N SER A 31 7.08 -17.13 -10.81
CA SER A 31 5.64 -16.85 -10.83
C SER A 31 5.10 -16.46 -12.20
N LEU A 32 5.94 -16.02 -13.13
CA LEU A 32 5.55 -15.75 -14.52
C LEU A 32 5.36 -17.04 -15.33
N ASP A 33 6.12 -18.09 -14.98
CA ASP A 33 6.04 -19.39 -15.67
C ASP A 33 5.01 -20.31 -14.99
N SER A 34 5.02 -20.37 -13.67
CA SER A 34 4.13 -21.22 -12.86
C SER A 34 3.84 -20.61 -11.49
N PHE A 35 2.64 -20.10 -11.30
CA PHE A 35 2.22 -19.57 -10.00
C PHE A 35 2.25 -20.66 -8.91
N THR A 36 1.83 -21.89 -9.23
CA THR A 36 1.82 -23.01 -8.27
C THR A 36 3.22 -23.33 -7.76
N GLU A 37 4.23 -23.39 -8.64
CA GLU A 37 5.61 -23.61 -8.23
C GLU A 37 6.17 -22.45 -7.40
N ALA A 38 5.84 -21.21 -7.76
CA ALA A 38 6.20 -20.03 -6.98
C ALA A 38 5.57 -20.06 -5.59
N PHE A 39 4.30 -20.45 -5.48
CA PHE A 39 3.61 -20.57 -4.21
C PHE A 39 4.22 -21.65 -3.29
N GLU A 40 4.57 -22.81 -3.85
CA GLU A 40 5.28 -23.85 -3.11
C GLU A 40 6.67 -23.40 -2.65
N MET A 41 7.42 -22.71 -3.52
CA MET A 41 8.72 -22.14 -3.21
C MET A 41 8.62 -21.12 -2.07
N ALA A 42 7.64 -20.22 -2.12
CA ALA A 42 7.34 -19.23 -1.11
C ALA A 42 6.98 -19.87 0.24
N SER A 43 6.09 -20.87 0.22
CA SER A 43 5.64 -21.58 1.42
C SER A 43 6.80 -22.26 2.14
N ARG A 44 7.70 -22.91 1.39
CA ARG A 44 8.93 -23.50 1.97
C ARG A 44 9.82 -22.45 2.58
N LYS A 45 10.00 -21.30 1.90
CA LYS A 45 10.86 -20.23 2.41
C LYS A 45 10.33 -19.58 3.68
N ILE A 46 9.01 -19.39 3.78
CA ILE A 46 8.36 -18.92 5.02
C ILE A 46 8.50 -19.94 6.16
N GLN A 47 8.47 -21.25 5.87
CA GLN A 47 8.70 -22.28 6.89
C GLN A 47 10.15 -22.30 7.38
N GLU A 48 11.14 -22.01 6.52
CA GLU A 48 12.55 -21.90 6.90
C GLU A 48 12.81 -20.67 7.81
N TYR A 49 12.09 -19.55 7.57
CA TYR A 49 12.26 -18.27 8.27
C TYR A 49 10.94 -17.78 8.84
N PRO A 50 10.35 -18.51 9.77
CA PRO A 50 9.00 -18.23 10.25
C PRO A 50 8.86 -16.93 11.04
N HIS A 51 9.93 -16.28 11.46
CA HIS A 51 9.90 -15.03 12.24
C HIS A 51 10.43 -13.82 11.47
N CYS A 52 10.73 -13.97 10.17
CA CYS A 52 11.21 -12.89 9.32
C CYS A 52 10.02 -12.15 8.67
N ASP A 53 9.44 -11.18 9.38
CA ASP A 53 8.25 -10.46 8.95
C ASP A 53 8.43 -9.77 7.59
N LEU A 54 9.63 -9.18 7.33
CA LEU A 54 9.93 -8.54 6.06
C LEU A 54 9.88 -9.52 4.88
N LEU A 55 10.43 -10.74 5.07
CA LEU A 55 10.37 -11.79 4.06
C LEU A 55 8.92 -12.19 3.77
N ILE A 56 8.14 -12.48 4.83
CA ILE A 56 6.76 -12.95 4.72
C ILE A 56 5.90 -11.90 4.02
N TYR A 57 6.01 -10.64 4.43
CA TYR A 57 5.32 -9.52 3.82
C TYR A 57 5.68 -9.38 2.33
N THR A 58 6.98 -9.45 1.99
CA THR A 58 7.42 -9.24 0.62
C THR A 58 6.95 -10.38 -0.28
N ILE A 59 7.03 -11.62 0.18
CA ILE A 59 6.48 -12.80 -0.50
C ILE A 59 4.97 -12.64 -0.73
N ALA A 60 4.21 -12.31 0.34
CA ALA A 60 2.76 -12.13 0.24
C ALA A 60 2.38 -11.04 -0.77
N THR A 61 3.16 -9.96 -0.83
CA THR A 61 2.93 -8.85 -1.78
C THR A 61 3.16 -9.29 -3.22
N VAL A 62 4.27 -9.99 -3.50
CA VAL A 62 4.59 -10.48 -4.86
C VAL A 62 3.54 -11.48 -5.33
N LEU A 63 3.23 -12.49 -4.51
CA LEU A 63 2.24 -13.49 -4.89
C LEU A 63 0.82 -12.91 -5.01
N ASN A 64 0.47 -11.90 -4.21
CA ASN A 64 -0.79 -11.19 -4.37
C ASN A 64 -0.91 -10.50 -5.74
N GLY A 65 0.18 -9.89 -6.21
CA GLY A 65 0.24 -9.29 -7.55
C GLY A 65 0.16 -10.34 -8.66
N SER A 66 0.97 -11.40 -8.57
CA SER A 66 1.04 -12.47 -9.56
C SER A 66 -0.27 -13.27 -9.66
N LEU A 67 -0.96 -13.52 -8.54
CA LEU A 67 -2.25 -14.21 -8.52
C LEU A 67 -3.34 -13.47 -9.34
N THR A 68 -3.25 -12.14 -9.39
CA THR A 68 -4.20 -11.33 -10.17
C THR A 68 -4.02 -11.53 -11.67
N LEU A 69 -2.79 -11.87 -12.11
CA LEU A 69 -2.43 -12.04 -13.52
C LEU A 69 -2.47 -13.51 -13.97
N SER A 70 -2.52 -14.45 -13.02
CA SER A 70 -2.51 -15.89 -13.31
C SER A 70 -3.91 -16.42 -13.61
N ASP A 71 -3.98 -17.47 -14.46
CA ASP A 71 -5.21 -18.15 -14.82
C ASP A 71 -5.41 -19.37 -13.90
N HIS A 72 -6.28 -19.22 -12.90
CA HIS A 72 -6.66 -20.24 -11.94
C HIS A 72 -8.18 -20.33 -11.85
N ASN A 73 -8.69 -21.52 -11.57
CA ASN A 73 -10.10 -21.67 -11.24
C ASN A 73 -10.42 -21.02 -9.87
N ASP A 74 -11.70 -20.82 -9.59
CA ASP A 74 -12.15 -20.10 -8.39
C ASP A 74 -11.71 -20.80 -7.07
N GLU A 75 -11.64 -22.12 -7.05
CA GLU A 75 -11.27 -22.92 -5.87
C GLU A 75 -9.78 -22.74 -5.55
N GLU A 76 -8.90 -22.91 -6.55
CA GLU A 76 -7.46 -22.69 -6.42
C GLU A 76 -7.15 -21.25 -6.04
N ARG A 77 -7.80 -20.28 -6.69
CA ARG A 77 -7.66 -18.85 -6.39
C ARG A 77 -8.05 -18.54 -4.95
N MET A 78 -9.10 -19.16 -4.44
CA MET A 78 -9.56 -18.99 -3.06
C MET A 78 -8.56 -19.56 -2.05
N GLU A 79 -7.98 -20.74 -2.33
CA GLU A 79 -6.94 -21.35 -1.50
C GLU A 79 -5.69 -20.47 -1.39
N TYR A 80 -5.17 -20.01 -2.53
CA TYR A 80 -4.00 -19.11 -2.56
C TYR A 80 -4.28 -17.77 -1.88
N ASN A 81 -5.45 -17.19 -2.10
CA ASN A 81 -5.84 -15.95 -1.42
C ASN A 81 -5.90 -16.12 0.10
N THR A 82 -6.41 -17.24 0.59
CA THR A 82 -6.50 -17.53 2.02
C THR A 82 -5.11 -17.55 2.64
N ALA A 83 -4.16 -18.26 2.04
CA ALA A 83 -2.79 -18.30 2.55
C ALA A 83 -2.10 -16.92 2.53
N ILE A 84 -2.28 -16.15 1.45
CA ILE A 84 -1.74 -14.79 1.33
C ILE A 84 -2.33 -13.88 2.42
N ILE A 85 -3.62 -13.98 2.69
CA ILE A 85 -4.29 -13.24 3.77
C ILE A 85 -3.69 -13.61 5.13
N GLU A 86 -3.52 -14.89 5.44
CA GLU A 86 -2.91 -15.36 6.70
C GLU A 86 -1.49 -14.80 6.89
N TRP A 87 -0.68 -14.76 5.83
CA TRP A 87 0.65 -14.17 5.90
C TRP A 87 0.61 -12.65 6.14
N LEU A 88 -0.34 -11.95 5.50
CA LEU A 88 -0.53 -10.50 5.72
C LEU A 88 -1.09 -10.20 7.11
N GLU A 89 -2.03 -11.01 7.63
CA GLU A 89 -2.55 -10.87 9.00
C GLU A 89 -1.43 -11.00 10.03
N ARG A 90 -0.55 -11.96 9.84
CA ARG A 90 0.60 -12.16 10.70
C ARG A 90 1.55 -10.97 10.68
N THR A 91 1.84 -10.40 9.50
CA THR A 91 2.76 -9.26 9.37
C THR A 91 2.09 -7.91 9.68
N ALA A 92 0.76 -7.88 9.79
CA ALA A 92 0.00 -6.71 10.25
C ALA A 92 0.23 -6.35 11.73
N ASP A 93 0.84 -7.24 12.51
CA ASP A 93 1.24 -7.02 13.91
C ASP A 93 2.78 -6.90 14.06
N SER A 94 3.52 -6.76 12.95
CA SER A 94 4.98 -6.64 12.94
C SER A 94 5.48 -5.46 13.78
N GLN A 95 6.67 -5.62 14.38
CA GLN A 95 7.37 -4.54 15.08
C GLN A 95 7.96 -3.52 14.11
N ASP A 96 8.28 -3.93 12.87
CA ASP A 96 8.67 -2.98 11.81
C ASP A 96 7.43 -2.21 11.34
N GLU A 97 7.43 -0.90 11.57
CA GLU A 97 6.31 -0.02 11.23
C GLU A 97 6.02 0.00 9.72
N ARG A 98 7.03 -0.10 8.87
CA ARG A 98 6.86 -0.14 7.40
C ARG A 98 6.13 -1.41 6.98
N VAL A 99 6.61 -2.56 7.49
CA VAL A 99 5.99 -3.86 7.23
C VAL A 99 4.56 -3.89 7.75
N ARG A 100 4.35 -3.48 8.98
CA ARG A 100 3.03 -3.44 9.62
C ARG A 100 2.03 -2.59 8.81
N ASN A 101 2.36 -1.32 8.55
CA ASN A 101 1.46 -0.40 7.86
C ASN A 101 1.15 -0.87 6.43
N SER A 102 2.14 -1.39 5.71
CA SER A 102 1.97 -1.90 4.35
C SER A 102 1.12 -3.17 4.33
N SER A 103 1.33 -4.10 5.26
CA SER A 103 0.52 -5.31 5.40
C SER A 103 -0.94 -4.99 5.71
N VAL A 104 -1.17 -4.08 6.66
CA VAL A 104 -2.51 -3.61 7.02
C VAL A 104 -3.21 -2.97 5.82
N PHE A 105 -2.50 -2.20 5.00
CA PHE A 105 -3.06 -1.57 3.81
C PHE A 105 -3.48 -2.60 2.75
N ILE A 106 -2.61 -3.58 2.43
CA ILE A 106 -2.93 -4.62 1.46
C ILE A 106 -4.09 -5.48 1.96
N LEU A 107 -4.08 -5.83 3.25
CA LEU A 107 -5.13 -6.62 3.88
C LEU A 107 -6.48 -5.90 3.85
N ALA A 108 -6.51 -4.59 4.15
CA ALA A 108 -7.71 -3.77 4.04
C ALA A 108 -8.23 -3.72 2.60
N THR A 109 -7.33 -3.63 1.59
CA THR A 109 -7.70 -3.69 0.18
C THR A 109 -8.38 -5.01 -0.17
N LYS A 110 -7.83 -6.14 0.29
CA LYS A 110 -8.43 -7.47 0.10
C LYS A 110 -9.81 -7.57 0.75
N TYR A 111 -9.98 -7.05 1.97
CA TYR A 111 -11.26 -7.09 2.65
C TYR A 111 -12.32 -6.23 1.95
N VAL A 112 -11.93 -5.07 1.38
CA VAL A 112 -12.85 -4.29 0.53
C VAL A 112 -13.27 -5.07 -0.72
N GLN A 113 -12.34 -5.76 -1.39
CA GLN A 113 -12.63 -6.62 -2.55
C GLN A 113 -13.55 -7.81 -2.21
N MET A 114 -13.46 -8.30 -0.97
CA MET A 114 -14.31 -9.39 -0.44
C MET A 114 -15.61 -8.88 0.19
N GLU A 115 -15.92 -7.59 0.06
CA GLU A 115 -17.08 -6.92 0.67
C GLU A 115 -17.12 -7.00 2.22
N LYS A 116 -15.97 -7.25 2.85
CA LYS A 116 -15.80 -7.27 4.31
C LYS A 116 -15.45 -5.86 4.81
N TYR A 117 -16.41 -4.95 4.71
CA TYR A 117 -16.18 -3.52 4.94
C TYR A 117 -15.90 -3.17 6.41
N GLU A 118 -16.47 -3.93 7.35
CA GLU A 118 -16.26 -3.71 8.78
C GLU A 118 -14.82 -4.04 9.18
N GLU A 119 -14.30 -5.17 8.72
CA GLU A 119 -12.92 -5.60 8.93
C GLU A 119 -11.94 -4.66 8.24
N ALA A 120 -12.24 -4.24 7.00
CA ALA A 120 -11.45 -3.26 6.29
C ALA A 120 -11.38 -1.92 7.05
N ASN A 121 -12.50 -1.42 7.56
CA ASN A 121 -12.56 -0.18 8.34
C ASN A 121 -11.75 -0.29 9.65
N ALA A 122 -11.83 -1.43 10.33
CA ALA A 122 -11.05 -1.67 11.55
C ALA A 122 -9.53 -1.62 11.29
N LEU A 123 -9.08 -2.14 10.15
CA LEU A 123 -7.68 -2.09 9.73
C LEU A 123 -7.26 -0.66 9.33
N LEU A 124 -8.07 0.03 8.53
CA LEU A 124 -7.76 1.39 8.06
C LEU A 124 -7.62 2.40 9.21
N LYS A 125 -8.30 2.18 10.34
CA LYS A 125 -8.14 3.01 11.55
C LYS A 125 -6.78 2.84 12.24
N LYS A 126 -6.06 1.74 11.96
CA LYS A 126 -4.72 1.49 12.52
C LYS A 126 -3.62 2.23 11.75
N ILE A 127 -3.87 2.67 10.51
CA ILE A 127 -2.88 3.33 9.65
C ILE A 127 -2.96 4.84 9.85
N PRO A 128 -1.84 5.52 10.21
CA PRO A 128 -1.79 6.97 10.23
C PRO A 128 -2.03 7.54 8.81
N ASP A 129 -2.86 8.58 8.71
CA ASP A 129 -3.22 9.22 7.41
C ASP A 129 -2.00 9.81 6.66
N THR A 130 -0.90 10.01 7.36
CA THR A 130 0.35 10.55 6.80
C THR A 130 1.26 9.51 6.13
N VAL A 131 1.00 8.22 6.34
CA VAL A 131 1.89 7.13 5.88
C VAL A 131 1.44 6.55 4.55
N ILE A 132 0.14 6.32 4.38
CA ILE A 132 -0.44 5.75 3.17
C ILE A 132 -1.74 6.49 2.87
N ASP A 133 -1.93 6.92 1.61
CA ASP A 133 -3.20 7.49 1.18
C ASP A 133 -4.26 6.39 1.01
N ALA A 134 -5.05 6.21 2.04
CA ALA A 134 -6.16 5.27 2.08
C ALA A 134 -7.51 5.90 1.70
N THR A 135 -7.51 7.12 1.14
CA THR A 135 -8.73 7.90 0.87
C THR A 135 -9.75 7.11 0.05
N ILE A 136 -9.33 6.48 -1.04
CA ILE A 136 -10.25 5.72 -1.93
C ILE A 136 -10.88 4.53 -1.20
N MET A 137 -10.11 3.77 -0.43
CA MET A 137 -10.65 2.66 0.36
C MET A 137 -11.61 3.13 1.45
N LYS A 138 -11.25 4.20 2.18
CA LYS A 138 -12.13 4.81 3.18
C LYS A 138 -13.43 5.30 2.54
N THR A 139 -13.37 5.86 1.32
CA THR A 139 -14.55 6.28 0.56
C THR A 139 -15.44 5.08 0.23
N SER A 140 -14.88 3.94 -0.21
CA SER A 140 -15.65 2.73 -0.53
C SER A 140 -16.34 2.16 0.71
N VAL A 141 -15.64 2.10 1.84
CA VAL A 141 -16.20 1.67 3.13
C VAL A 141 -17.33 2.59 3.57
N LEU A 142 -17.11 3.90 3.49
CA LEU A 142 -18.07 4.92 3.90
C LEU A 142 -19.35 4.87 3.04
N ALA A 143 -19.21 4.68 1.72
CA ALA A 143 -20.34 4.53 0.80
C ALA A 143 -21.22 3.33 1.16
N HIS A 144 -20.61 2.24 1.62
CA HIS A 144 -21.35 1.05 2.06
C HIS A 144 -22.01 1.26 3.43
N GLN A 145 -21.34 1.87 4.40
CA GLN A 145 -21.81 2.03 5.79
C GLN A 145 -22.79 3.19 5.96
N GLU A 146 -22.57 4.31 5.29
CA GLU A 146 -23.30 5.57 5.53
C GLU A 146 -23.96 6.13 4.27
N GLY A 147 -23.77 5.49 3.12
CA GLY A 147 -24.37 5.87 1.86
C GLY A 147 -23.46 6.72 0.97
N THR A 148 -23.82 6.73 -0.33
CA THR A 148 -23.02 7.35 -1.40
C THR A 148 -22.87 8.87 -1.22
N ASP A 149 -23.88 9.56 -0.70
CA ASP A 149 -23.84 11.02 -0.51
C ASP A 149 -22.80 11.40 0.55
N THR A 150 -22.73 10.67 1.68
CA THR A 150 -21.72 10.89 2.72
C THR A 150 -20.32 10.62 2.21
N ALA A 151 -20.15 9.54 1.43
CA ALA A 151 -18.88 9.21 0.82
C ALA A 151 -18.43 10.26 -0.21
N ALA A 152 -19.36 10.82 -0.98
CA ALA A 152 -19.08 11.89 -1.93
C ALA A 152 -18.60 13.16 -1.21
N LEU A 153 -19.29 13.61 -0.16
CA LEU A 153 -18.88 14.75 0.65
C LEU A 153 -17.49 14.56 1.28
N PHE A 154 -17.18 13.34 1.77
CA PHE A 154 -15.84 13.01 2.27
C PHE A 154 -14.78 13.15 1.20
N LEU A 155 -15.03 12.61 -0.01
CA LEU A 155 -14.09 12.66 -1.13
C LEU A 155 -13.91 14.09 -1.65
N GLU A 156 -14.98 14.88 -1.74
CA GLU A 156 -14.94 16.30 -2.10
C GLU A 156 -14.07 17.10 -1.12
N GLY A 157 -14.21 16.86 0.19
CA GLY A 157 -13.37 17.48 1.20
C GLY A 157 -11.89 17.11 1.04
N LYS A 158 -11.58 15.85 0.73
CA LYS A 158 -10.20 15.41 0.44
C LYS A 158 -9.65 16.03 -0.85
N LEU A 159 -10.47 16.15 -1.88
CA LEU A 159 -10.09 16.81 -3.14
C LEU A 159 -9.79 18.30 -2.91
N LEU A 160 -10.64 19.00 -2.18
CA LEU A 160 -10.40 20.40 -1.82
C LEU A 160 -9.08 20.58 -1.06
N GLN A 161 -8.79 19.71 -0.08
CA GLN A 161 -7.53 19.74 0.64
C GLN A 161 -6.32 19.50 -0.27
N ALA A 162 -6.42 18.57 -1.22
CA ALA A 162 -5.36 18.31 -2.20
C ALA A 162 -5.10 19.54 -3.09
N VAL A 163 -6.16 20.22 -3.55
CA VAL A 163 -6.05 21.45 -4.34
C VAL A 163 -5.35 22.57 -3.55
N ILE A 164 -5.73 22.76 -2.28
CA ILE A 164 -5.07 23.74 -1.40
C ILE A 164 -3.58 23.43 -1.22
N ASN A 165 -3.24 22.16 -1.05
CA ASN A 165 -1.84 21.74 -0.91
C ASN A 165 -1.05 22.00 -2.21
N ILE A 166 -1.60 21.63 -3.37
CA ILE A 166 -0.98 21.89 -4.68
C ILE A 166 -0.77 23.39 -4.88
N GLN A 167 -1.76 24.21 -4.58
CA GLN A 167 -1.68 25.68 -4.67
C GLN A 167 -0.55 26.22 -3.79
N SER A 168 -0.44 25.74 -2.55
CA SER A 168 0.64 26.14 -1.62
C SER A 168 2.03 25.79 -2.16
N TYR A 169 2.17 24.60 -2.78
CA TYR A 169 3.43 24.20 -3.39
C TYR A 169 3.78 25.03 -4.62
N LEU A 170 2.78 25.37 -5.46
CA LEU A 170 2.99 26.22 -6.64
C LEU A 170 3.43 27.63 -6.23
N TYR A 171 2.80 28.23 -5.21
CA TYR A 171 3.25 29.54 -4.70
C TYR A 171 4.67 29.49 -4.17
N LYS A 172 5.02 28.44 -3.42
CA LYS A 172 6.41 28.32 -2.94
C LYS A 172 7.42 28.12 -4.07
N LEU A 173 7.01 27.42 -5.13
CA LEU A 173 7.85 27.21 -6.30
C LEU A 173 8.04 28.54 -7.08
N ILE A 174 7.00 29.37 -7.22
CA ILE A 174 7.10 30.72 -7.82
C ILE A 174 8.11 31.57 -7.04
N GLU A 175 7.97 31.62 -5.71
CA GLU A 175 8.92 32.36 -4.84
C GLU A 175 10.37 31.93 -5.06
N MET A 176 10.62 30.60 -5.08
CA MET A 176 11.97 30.07 -5.30
C MET A 176 12.53 30.39 -6.70
N GLU A 177 11.72 30.34 -7.73
CA GLU A 177 12.14 30.67 -9.10
C GLU A 177 12.41 32.19 -9.24
N GLU A 178 11.62 33.04 -8.59
CA GLU A 178 11.88 34.49 -8.52
C GLU A 178 13.20 34.78 -7.80
N GLU A 179 13.48 34.17 -6.65
CA GLU A 179 14.70 34.33 -5.89
C GLU A 179 15.96 33.91 -6.70
N THR A 180 15.81 32.93 -7.61
CA THR A 180 16.91 32.46 -8.46
C THR A 180 17.00 33.21 -9.80
N GLY A 181 16.13 34.20 -10.06
CA GLY A 181 16.12 35.03 -11.26
C GLY A 181 15.48 34.33 -12.49
N ASN A 182 14.78 33.22 -12.29
CA ASN A 182 14.10 32.47 -13.36
C ASN A 182 12.68 33.00 -13.63
N HIS A 183 12.56 34.32 -13.90
CA HIS A 183 11.26 35.00 -14.01
C HIS A 183 10.32 34.38 -15.04
N ASP A 184 10.81 33.95 -16.21
CA ASP A 184 10.00 33.30 -17.25
C ASP A 184 9.36 31.99 -16.76
N LYS A 185 10.03 31.27 -15.86
CA LYS A 185 9.51 30.02 -15.29
C LYS A 185 8.51 30.30 -14.18
N ALA A 186 8.79 31.32 -13.35
CA ALA A 186 7.87 31.77 -12.31
C ALA A 186 6.54 32.24 -12.92
N GLU A 187 6.57 33.02 -14.03
CA GLU A 187 5.38 33.48 -14.75
C GLU A 187 4.54 32.30 -15.28
N LYS A 188 5.18 31.32 -15.91
CA LYS A 188 4.46 30.11 -16.39
C LYS A 188 3.80 29.32 -15.26
N ILE A 189 4.45 29.21 -14.11
CA ILE A 189 3.86 28.53 -12.94
C ILE A 189 2.68 29.34 -12.40
N ALA A 190 2.77 30.68 -12.39
CA ALA A 190 1.68 31.54 -11.97
C ALA A 190 0.46 31.41 -12.89
N GLU A 191 0.64 31.37 -14.21
CA GLU A 191 -0.42 31.12 -15.18
C GLU A 191 -1.14 29.78 -14.95
N ILE A 192 -0.37 28.71 -14.68
CA ILE A 192 -0.93 27.38 -14.36
C ILE A 192 -1.74 27.46 -13.06
N THR A 193 -1.23 28.17 -12.06
CA THR A 193 -1.88 28.33 -10.76
C THR A 193 -3.22 29.06 -10.90
N ASP A 194 -3.26 30.16 -11.63
CA ASP A 194 -4.47 30.95 -11.88
C ASP A 194 -5.52 30.14 -12.66
N HIS A 195 -5.06 29.38 -13.65
CA HIS A 195 -5.96 28.53 -14.44
C HIS A 195 -6.58 27.41 -13.57
N MET A 196 -5.78 26.78 -12.73
CA MET A 196 -6.25 25.76 -11.78
C MET A 196 -7.28 26.33 -10.79
N ILE A 197 -7.02 27.50 -10.21
CA ILE A 197 -7.95 28.17 -9.29
C ILE A 197 -9.28 28.48 -10.00
N SER A 198 -9.22 28.97 -11.23
CA SER A 198 -10.40 29.25 -12.04
C SER A 198 -11.26 28.01 -12.27
N LEU A 199 -10.65 26.87 -12.62
CA LEU A 199 -11.36 25.61 -12.84
C LEU A 199 -12.07 25.12 -11.56
N PHE A 200 -11.41 25.18 -10.41
CA PHE A 200 -12.00 24.78 -9.13
C PHE A 200 -13.00 25.80 -8.59
N GLY A 201 -12.82 27.08 -8.87
CA GLY A 201 -13.80 28.12 -8.53
C GLY A 201 -15.14 27.90 -9.24
N LEU A 202 -15.12 27.49 -10.50
CA LEU A 202 -16.32 27.17 -11.28
C LEU A 202 -17.06 25.93 -10.73
N TRP A 203 -16.34 24.96 -10.18
CA TRP A 203 -16.96 23.76 -9.60
C TRP A 203 -17.71 24.05 -8.29
N ASN A 204 -17.16 24.91 -7.43
CA ASN A 204 -17.80 25.28 -6.14
C ASN A 204 -19.03 26.18 -6.30
N TYR A 205 -19.24 26.87 -7.45
CA TYR A 205 -20.39 27.72 -7.70
C TYR A 205 -21.49 27.06 -8.56
N GLY A 206 -21.29 25.80 -8.94
CA GLY A 206 -22.21 25.06 -9.82
C GLY A 206 -23.07 23.99 -9.12
N ASN A 207 -22.96 23.84 -7.82
CA ASN A 207 -23.77 22.89 -7.01
C ASN A 207 -24.63 23.64 -6.02
#